data_4b0a3a1979d1a68a135ae3526c2fc83d
#
_entry.id   4b0a3a1979d1a68a135ae3526c2fc83d
#
_cell.length_a   1.000
_cell.length_b   1.000
_cell.length_c   1.000
_cell.angle_alpha   90.00
_cell.angle_beta   90.00
_cell.angle_gamma   90.00
#
_symmetry.space_group_name_H-M   'P 1'
#
loop_
_entity.id
_entity.type
_entity.pdbx_description
1 polymer ?
#
loop_
_entity_poly.entity_id
_entity_poly.type
_entity_poly.pdbx_seq_one_letter_code
_entity_poly.pdbx_strand_id
1 'polypeptide(L)'
;GGAVAEVVGRLLRRLGQTRQVLCVTHLPQVAACANNQWLVQKETLNDVTTSSLKPLSEEERIREIARMAGGLQITDATLKAAQELIESAKRADETVEKN
;
A
#
# COMPACT_ATOMS: atom_id res chain seq x y z
N GLY A 1 1.47 -14.00 -9.00
CA GLY A 1 1.86 -14.20 -7.61
C GLY A 1 2.49 -12.98 -6.98
N GLY A 2 2.94 -13.15 -5.74
CA GLY A 2 3.52 -12.07 -4.96
C GLY A 2 4.77 -11.44 -5.58
N ALA A 3 5.61 -12.25 -6.23
CA ALA A 3 6.83 -11.75 -6.87
C ALA A 3 6.53 -10.82 -8.04
N VAL A 4 5.52 -11.13 -8.83
CA VAL A 4 5.09 -10.27 -9.94
C VAL A 4 4.51 -8.98 -9.41
N ALA A 5 3.68 -9.05 -8.37
CA ALA A 5 3.08 -7.87 -7.75
C ALA A 5 4.16 -6.93 -7.21
N GLU A 6 5.20 -7.48 -6.60
CA GLU A 6 6.33 -6.70 -6.08
C GLU A 6 7.08 -5.97 -7.20
N VAL A 7 7.32 -6.64 -8.31
CA VAL A 7 7.97 -6.03 -9.48
C VAL A 7 7.12 -4.87 -10.01
N VAL A 8 5.82 -5.08 -10.17
CA VAL A 8 4.89 -4.03 -10.63
C VAL A 8 4.91 -2.85 -9.66
N GLY A 9 4.84 -3.13 -8.36
CA GLY A 9 4.86 -2.07 -7.35
C GLY A 9 6.12 -1.23 -7.41
N ARG A 10 7.28 -1.85 -7.56
CA ARG A 10 8.56 -1.15 -7.65
C ARG A 10 8.69 -0.31 -8.92
N LEU A 11 8.17 -0.82 -10.04
CA LEU A 11 8.14 -0.05 -11.28
C LEU A 11 7.27 1.20 -11.16
N LEU A 12 6.10 1.06 -10.54
CA LEU A 12 5.20 2.19 -10.30
C LEU A 12 5.85 3.22 -9.37
N ARG A 13 6.55 2.74 -8.34
CA ARG A 13 7.27 3.62 -7.42
C ARG A 13 8.35 4.43 -8.13
N ARG A 14 9.13 3.79 -8.98
CA ARG A 14 10.16 4.48 -9.77
C ARG A 14 9.55 5.53 -10.68
N LEU A 15 8.47 5.18 -11.36
CA LEU A 15 7.76 6.10 -12.23
C LEU A 15 7.25 7.31 -11.45
N GLY A 16 6.78 7.07 -10.22
CA GLY A 16 6.27 8.10 -9.32
C GLY A 16 7.30 9.12 -8.86
N GLN A 17 8.60 8.85 -9.02
CA GLN A 17 9.65 9.79 -8.66
C GLN A 17 9.72 10.99 -9.61
N THR A 18 9.30 10.79 -10.85
CA THR A 18 9.34 11.85 -11.87
C THR A 18 7.95 12.22 -12.38
N ARG A 19 6.93 11.49 -12.03
CA ARG A 19 5.55 11.68 -12.49
C ARG A 19 4.59 11.41 -11.36
N GLN A 20 3.38 11.91 -11.48
CA GLN A 20 2.31 11.54 -10.58
C GLN A 20 1.69 10.22 -11.05
N VAL A 21 1.67 9.24 -10.17
CA VAL A 21 1.09 7.92 -10.45
C VAL A 21 -0.03 7.67 -9.46
N LEU A 22 -1.20 7.33 -9.97
CA LEU A 22 -2.35 6.91 -9.16
C LEU A 22 -2.64 5.45 -9.49
N CYS A 23 -2.61 4.61 -8.48
CA CYS A 23 -2.83 3.18 -8.63
C CYS A 23 -3.94 2.70 -7.69
N VAL A 24 -4.87 1.93 -8.23
CA VAL A 24 -5.90 1.26 -7.43
C VAL A 24 -5.55 -0.22 -7.39
N THR A 25 -5.39 -0.76 -6.20
CA THR A 25 -4.95 -2.14 -6.04
C THR A 25 -5.54 -2.78 -4.79
N HIS A 26 -5.66 -4.11 -4.81
CA HIS A 26 -5.99 -4.91 -3.64
C HIS A 26 -4.77 -5.69 -3.13
N LEU A 27 -3.62 -5.51 -3.75
CA LEU A 27 -2.42 -6.28 -3.45
C LEU A 27 -1.52 -5.52 -2.48
N PRO A 28 -1.22 -6.09 -1.30
CA PRO A 28 -0.38 -5.41 -0.32
C PRO A 28 1.03 -5.13 -0.82
N GLN A 29 1.59 -5.99 -1.66
CA GLN A 29 2.92 -5.80 -2.23
C GLN A 29 3.00 -4.56 -3.12
N VAL A 30 1.91 -4.23 -3.81
CA VAL A 30 1.83 -3.02 -4.64
C VAL A 30 1.58 -1.79 -3.75
N ALA A 31 0.62 -1.88 -2.84
CA ALA A 31 0.28 -0.79 -1.94
C ALA A 31 1.47 -0.34 -1.11
N ALA A 32 2.29 -1.28 -0.64
CA ALA A 32 3.46 -0.98 0.18
C ALA A 32 4.53 -0.17 -0.57
N CYS A 33 4.51 -0.19 -1.89
CA CYS A 33 5.46 0.55 -2.72
C CYS A 33 5.06 2.01 -2.92
N ALA A 34 3.82 2.38 -2.59
CA ALA A 34 3.35 3.75 -2.78
C ALA A 34 4.03 4.72 -1.81
N ASN A 35 4.18 5.97 -2.22
CA ASN A 35 4.68 7.03 -1.34
C ASN A 35 3.58 7.48 -0.38
N ASN A 36 2.34 7.47 -0.86
CA ASN A 36 1.16 7.83 -0.07
C ASN A 36 0.09 6.80 -0.32
N GLN A 37 -0.72 6.54 0.70
CA GLN A 37 -1.81 5.59 0.58
C GLN A 37 -3.11 6.22 1.02
N TRP A 38 -4.16 5.97 0.24
CA TRP A 38 -5.52 6.44 0.52
C TRP A 38 -6.42 5.23 0.62
N LEU A 39 -7.43 5.33 1.45
CA LEU A 39 -8.43 4.27 1.61
C LEU A 39 -9.75 4.75 1.00
N VAL A 40 -10.33 3.90 0.17
CA VAL A 40 -11.69 4.13 -0.33
C VAL A 40 -12.66 3.59 0.71
N GLN A 41 -13.52 4.46 1.23
CA GLN A 41 -14.56 4.09 2.19
C GLN A 41 -15.91 4.23 1.52
N LYS A 42 -16.77 3.23 1.71
CA LYS A 42 -18.13 3.25 1.25
C LYS A 42 -19.06 3.30 2.45
N GLU A 43 -20.05 4.16 2.38
CA GLU A 43 -21.02 4.32 3.43
C GLU A 43 -22.41 4.32 2.80
N THR A 44 -23.32 3.51 3.37
CA THR A 44 -24.71 3.44 2.89
C THR A 44 -25.61 3.98 3.98
N LEU A 45 -26.37 5.00 3.62
CA LEU A 45 -27.32 5.64 4.51
C LEU A 45 -28.59 5.90 3.72
N ASN A 46 -29.75 5.41 4.22
CA ASN A 46 -31.06 5.56 3.56
C ASN A 46 -31.03 5.10 2.11
N ASP A 47 -30.44 3.92 1.86
CA ASP A 47 -30.29 3.30 0.54
C ASP A 47 -29.42 4.10 -0.45
N VAL A 48 -28.72 5.11 0.02
CA VAL A 48 -27.76 5.87 -0.77
C VAL A 48 -26.36 5.48 -0.37
N THR A 49 -25.57 5.01 -1.32
CA THR A 49 -24.17 4.66 -1.10
C THR A 49 -23.28 5.80 -1.58
N THR A 50 -22.44 6.28 -0.66
CA THR A 50 -21.45 7.30 -0.99
C THR A 50 -20.05 6.72 -0.81
N SER A 51 -19.12 7.19 -1.61
CA SER A 51 -17.71 6.81 -1.50
C SER A 51 -16.89 8.04 -1.12
N SER A 52 -15.93 7.84 -0.26
CA SER A 52 -14.98 8.88 0.11
C SER A 52 -13.58 8.33 0.10
N LEU A 53 -12.60 9.22 -0.04
CA LEU A 53 -11.19 8.90 0.01
C LEU A 53 -10.62 9.47 1.31
N LYS A 54 -9.90 8.62 2.04
CA LYS A 54 -9.26 9.02 3.29
C LYS A 54 -7.77 8.80 3.16
N PRO A 55 -6.95 9.86 3.30
CA PRO A 55 -5.50 9.67 3.38
C PRO A 55 -5.14 8.95 4.68
N LEU A 56 -4.23 7.99 4.61
CA LEU A 56 -3.83 7.20 5.75
C LEU A 56 -2.55 7.74 6.36
N SER A 57 -2.52 7.83 7.69
CA SER A 57 -1.29 8.07 8.43
C SER A 57 -0.39 6.84 8.30
N GLU A 58 0.88 6.98 8.71
CA GLU A 58 1.83 5.87 8.67
C GLU A 58 1.31 4.67 9.46
N GLU A 59 0.78 4.90 10.65
CA GLU A 59 0.24 3.85 11.50
C GLU A 59 -1.00 3.20 10.88
N GLU A 60 -1.91 3.99 10.36
CA GLU A 60 -3.11 3.49 9.68
C GLU A 60 -2.74 2.68 8.44
N ARG A 61 -1.72 3.12 7.73
CA ARG A 61 -1.23 2.45 6.53
C ARG A 61 -0.71 1.06 6.83
N ILE A 62 0.09 0.92 7.90
CA ILE A 62 0.61 -0.38 8.32
C ILE A 62 -0.55 -1.34 8.61
N ARG A 63 -1.58 -0.87 9.32
CA ARG A 63 -2.77 -1.67 9.62
C ARG A 63 -3.53 -2.07 8.37
N GLU A 64 -3.68 -1.14 7.42
CA GLU A 64 -4.38 -1.43 6.18
C GLU A 64 -3.64 -2.44 5.32
N ILE A 65 -2.33 -2.32 5.22
CA ILE A 65 -1.53 -3.30 4.47
C ILE A 65 -1.60 -4.67 5.14
N ALA A 66 -1.59 -4.73 6.47
CA ALA A 66 -1.77 -5.98 7.20
C ALA A 66 -3.13 -6.61 6.88
N ARG A 67 -4.20 -5.80 6.84
CA ARG A 67 -5.54 -6.27 6.48
C ARG A 67 -5.57 -6.80 5.04
N MET A 68 -4.95 -6.10 4.10
CA MET A 68 -4.89 -6.49 2.69
C MET A 68 -4.17 -7.82 2.50
N ALA A 69 -3.26 -8.17 3.38
CA ALA A 69 -2.53 -9.44 3.31
C ALA A 69 -3.41 -10.65 3.65
N GLY A 70 -4.67 -10.45 4.02
CA GLY A 70 -5.65 -11.53 4.15
C GLY A 70 -5.78 -12.12 5.54
N GLY A 71 -5.26 -11.47 6.55
CA GLY A 71 -5.41 -11.94 7.93
C GLY A 71 -6.82 -11.65 8.46
N LEU A 72 -7.45 -12.68 9.05
CA LEU A 72 -8.72 -12.49 9.74
C LEU A 72 -8.53 -11.66 11.00
N GLN A 73 -7.34 -11.65 11.55
CA GLN A 73 -7.00 -10.87 12.73
C GLN A 73 -5.67 -10.15 12.48
N ILE A 74 -5.62 -8.91 12.94
CA ILE A 74 -4.39 -8.13 12.91
C ILE A 74 -3.62 -8.47 14.19
N THR A 75 -2.45 -9.07 14.02
CA THR A 75 -1.56 -9.45 15.12
C THR A 75 -0.28 -8.62 15.05
N ASP A 76 0.53 -8.67 16.10
CA ASP A 76 1.83 -8.01 16.09
C ASP A 76 2.71 -8.52 14.95
N ALA A 77 2.62 -9.82 14.66
CA ALA A 77 3.38 -10.43 13.56
C ALA A 77 2.94 -9.89 12.19
N THR A 78 1.63 -9.74 11.97
CA THR A 78 1.12 -9.22 10.70
C THR A 78 1.41 -7.73 10.53
N LEU A 79 1.39 -6.96 11.61
CA LEU A 79 1.78 -5.55 11.59
C LEU A 79 3.26 -5.40 11.24
N LYS A 80 4.09 -6.23 11.84
CA LYS A 80 5.53 -6.22 11.58
C LYS A 80 5.82 -6.61 10.12
N ALA A 81 5.13 -7.61 9.60
CA ALA A 81 5.26 -8.03 8.21
C ALA A 81 4.86 -6.89 7.25
N ALA A 82 3.77 -6.19 7.55
CA ALA A 82 3.32 -5.05 6.76
C ALA A 82 4.38 -3.92 6.78
N GLN A 83 4.93 -3.63 7.94
CA GLN A 83 5.97 -2.62 8.09
C GLN A 83 7.22 -3.00 7.28
N GLU A 84 7.59 -4.28 7.27
CA GLU A 84 8.72 -4.77 6.49
C GLU A 84 8.51 -4.60 4.98
N LEU A 85 7.29 -4.78 4.49
CA LEU A 85 6.98 -4.53 3.08
C LEU A 85 7.24 -3.08 2.71
N ILE A 86 6.80 -2.14 3.54
CA ILE A 86 7.00 -0.70 3.32
C ILE A 86 8.49 -0.36 3.34
N GLU A 87 9.21 -0.85 4.34
CA GLU A 87 10.65 -0.61 4.49
C GLU A 87 11.44 -1.18 3.32
N SER A 88 11.06 -2.36 2.84
CA SER A 88 11.69 -3.01 1.69
C SER A 88 11.58 -2.16 0.43
N ALA A 89 10.42 -1.54 0.20
CA ALA A 89 10.22 -0.64 -0.93
C ALA A 89 11.13 0.58 -0.86
N LYS A 90 11.30 1.15 0.32
CA LYS A 90 12.19 2.30 0.55
C LYS A 90 13.65 1.94 0.32
N ARG A 91 14.08 0.76 0.77
CA ARG A 91 15.45 0.29 0.56
C ARG A 91 15.77 0.08 -0.91
N ALA A 92 14.78 -0.34 -1.70
CA ALA A 92 14.95 -0.50 -3.14
C ALA A 92 15.28 0.82 -3.83
N ASP A 93 14.73 1.95 -3.35
CA ASP A 93 15.07 3.28 -3.86
C ASP A 93 16.56 3.58 -3.68
N GLU A 94 17.11 3.30 -2.50
CA GLU A 94 18.51 3.53 -2.20
C GLU A 94 19.42 2.73 -3.12
N THR A 95 19.05 1.49 -3.42
CA THR A 95 19.82 0.63 -4.33
C THR A 95 19.85 1.20 -5.75
N VAL A 96 18.72 1.72 -6.22
CA VAL A 96 18.61 2.31 -7.56
C VAL A 96 19.43 3.60 -7.65
N GLU A 97 19.42 4.43 -6.61
CA GLU A 97 20.15 5.70 -6.59
C GLU A 97 21.67 5.51 -6.63
N LYS A 98 22.16 4.39 -6.13
CA LYS A 98 23.60 4.09 -6.10
C LYS A 98 24.14 3.60 -7.46
N ASN A 99 23.26 3.28 -8.37
CA ASN A 99 23.61 2.83 -9.70
C ASN A 99 23.33 3.93 -10.72
#